data_7c8a1450c79da07fe6b371eb107facc3
#
_entry.id   7c8a1450c79da07fe6b371eb107facc3
#
_cell.length_a   1.000
_cell.length_b   1.000
_cell.length_c   1.000
_cell.angle_alpha   90.00
_cell.angle_beta   90.00
_cell.angle_gamma   90.00
#
_symmetry.space_group_name_H-M   'P 1'
#
loop_
_entity.id
_entity.type
_entity.pdbx_description
1 polymer ?
#
loop_
_entity_poly.entity_id
_entity_poly.type
_entity_poly.pdbx_seq_one_letter_code
_entity_poly.pdbx_strand_id
1 'polypeptide(L)'
;MSHPAQLTNGDLAIGLIARQVRSLVDWQAPVLADKDPEPLHQMRVSLRKLRVTLVQFGPLLRLSEPLSCRPLIKTGRRLGLARDLDVLQARLHDQLLPQLPVAEVELLQPVLRQLRRERHQAHGLACEQLRRASYLGWLAQMQRWLRHPRLTPLAHEPLADWLPQWQLVWLSTLFVHPAWRFEQLRKERQREQLHALRKQIKMARYQLDNCKPLLGRRSRQAIAVFKQMQELLGELNDLQVLQRALDDQLPGALASDLPQLHGLLLQGEDHCWQQWRTLAQSQASSQAYQQLLGALQHDRLRARLRRQSMNLYSSLHRAVFCDWRMVLQPR
;
A
#
# COMPACT_ATOMS: atom_id res chain seq x y z
N MET A 1 -3.28 22.82 37.64
CA MET A 1 -2.81 21.52 37.09
C MET A 1 -3.27 21.42 35.65
N SER A 2 -2.42 21.71 34.67
CA SER A 2 -2.72 21.61 33.25
C SER A 2 -2.88 20.13 32.90
N HIS A 3 -4.10 19.73 32.49
CA HIS A 3 -4.30 18.38 31.94
C HIS A 3 -3.39 18.21 30.70
N PRO A 4 -2.62 17.11 30.59
CA PRO A 4 -1.87 16.84 29.38
C PRO A 4 -2.83 16.87 28.19
N ALA A 5 -2.49 17.63 27.17
CA ALA A 5 -3.31 17.81 25.98
C ALA A 5 -3.62 16.43 25.39
N GLN A 6 -4.90 16.11 25.22
CA GLN A 6 -5.34 14.83 24.70
C GLN A 6 -5.16 14.84 23.17
N LEU A 7 -4.58 13.75 22.62
CA LEU A 7 -4.37 13.61 21.16
C LEU A 7 -5.71 13.69 20.43
N THR A 8 -5.80 14.60 19.46
CA THR A 8 -7.02 14.80 18.65
C THR A 8 -6.98 13.98 17.34
N ASN A 9 -8.12 13.85 16.68
CA ASN A 9 -8.21 13.27 15.35
C ASN A 9 -7.30 14.01 14.35
N GLY A 10 -7.27 15.34 14.42
CA GLY A 10 -6.45 16.21 13.57
C GLY A 10 -4.95 16.00 13.76
N ASP A 11 -4.48 15.89 15.01
CA ASP A 11 -3.07 15.65 15.30
C ASP A 11 -2.57 14.37 14.65
N LEU A 12 -3.34 13.28 14.73
CA LEU A 12 -2.99 12.03 14.06
C LEU A 12 -2.96 12.20 12.54
N ALA A 13 -4.01 12.78 11.95
CA ALA A 13 -4.11 12.96 10.50
C ALA A 13 -2.95 13.81 9.95
N ILE A 14 -2.67 14.97 10.57
CA ILE A 14 -1.58 15.87 10.17
C ILE A 14 -0.24 15.17 10.28
N GLY A 15 0.04 14.50 11.41
CA GLY A 15 1.30 13.79 11.61
C GLY A 15 1.56 12.68 10.59
N LEU A 16 0.51 11.93 10.22
CA LEU A 16 0.61 10.91 9.18
C LEU A 16 0.84 11.52 7.80
N ILE A 17 0.11 12.58 7.44
CA ILE A 17 0.29 13.29 6.16
C ILE A 17 1.70 13.87 6.06
N ALA A 18 2.15 14.58 7.09
CA ALA A 18 3.48 15.20 7.13
C ALA A 18 4.60 14.17 6.94
N ARG A 19 4.49 13.02 7.61
CA ARG A 19 5.46 11.92 7.47
C ARG A 19 5.53 11.41 6.04
N GLN A 20 4.38 11.17 5.41
CA GLN A 20 4.37 10.65 4.04
C GLN A 20 4.84 11.69 3.02
N VAL A 21 4.47 12.96 3.19
CA VAL A 21 4.94 14.06 2.32
C VAL A 21 6.46 14.20 2.40
N ARG A 22 7.05 14.15 3.60
CA ARG A 22 8.51 14.14 3.79
C ARG A 22 9.14 12.96 3.06
N SER A 23 8.62 11.76 3.28
CA SER A 23 9.11 10.55 2.62
C SER A 23 9.07 10.64 1.09
N LEU A 24 8.06 11.32 0.51
CA LEU A 24 8.02 11.56 -0.93
C LEU A 24 9.15 12.48 -1.40
N VAL A 25 9.51 13.50 -0.61
CA VAL A 25 10.63 14.39 -0.90
C VAL A 25 11.96 13.64 -0.82
N ASP A 26 12.15 12.88 0.26
CA ASP A 26 13.39 12.15 0.54
C ASP A 26 13.69 11.09 -0.54
N TRP A 27 12.67 10.40 -1.04
CA TRP A 27 12.83 9.37 -2.06
C TRP A 27 12.91 9.90 -3.49
N GLN A 28 12.60 11.18 -3.75
CA GLN A 28 12.56 11.71 -5.11
C GLN A 28 13.93 11.63 -5.81
N ALA A 29 14.98 12.14 -5.20
CA ALA A 29 16.31 12.12 -5.80
C ALA A 29 16.87 10.71 -5.99
N PRO A 30 16.78 9.78 -5.00
CA PRO A 30 17.15 8.38 -5.21
C PRO A 30 16.39 7.68 -6.34
N VAL A 31 15.07 7.92 -6.49
CA VAL A 31 14.29 7.36 -7.61
C VAL A 31 14.77 7.89 -8.96
N LEU A 32 15.09 9.19 -9.05
CA LEU A 32 15.59 9.78 -10.28
C LEU A 32 16.99 9.26 -10.66
N ALA A 33 17.79 8.81 -9.70
CA ALA A 33 19.14 8.26 -9.90
C ALA A 33 19.15 6.81 -10.40
N ASP A 34 18.09 6.04 -10.16
CA ASP A 34 17.87 4.65 -10.61
C ASP A 34 19.02 3.67 -10.33
N LYS A 35 19.69 3.84 -9.18
CA LYS A 35 20.81 2.97 -8.79
C LYS A 35 20.35 1.65 -8.15
N ASP A 36 19.16 1.66 -7.57
CA ASP A 36 18.56 0.59 -6.79
C ASP A 36 17.04 0.63 -6.96
N PRO A 37 16.31 -0.51 -7.05
CA PRO A 37 14.86 -0.55 -7.14
C PRO A 37 14.14 -0.19 -5.83
N GLU A 38 14.82 -0.22 -4.68
CA GLU A 38 14.21 0.02 -3.36
C GLU A 38 13.67 1.45 -3.18
N PRO A 39 14.36 2.55 -3.59
CA PRO A 39 13.81 3.90 -3.54
C PRO A 39 12.46 4.03 -4.26
N LEU A 40 12.32 3.43 -5.44
CA LEU A 40 11.07 3.41 -6.20
C LEU A 40 9.97 2.66 -5.41
N HIS A 41 10.30 1.54 -4.80
CA HIS A 41 9.40 0.79 -3.92
C HIS A 41 8.92 1.65 -2.74
N GLN A 42 9.84 2.28 -2.00
CA GLN A 42 9.52 3.09 -0.83
C GLN A 42 8.70 4.33 -1.18
N MET A 43 9.01 5.00 -2.30
CA MET A 43 8.22 6.12 -2.78
C MET A 43 6.77 5.71 -3.12
N ARG A 44 6.58 4.53 -3.76
CA ARG A 44 5.24 3.97 -4.02
C ARG A 44 4.48 3.64 -2.74
N VAL A 45 5.16 3.07 -1.73
CA VAL A 45 4.57 2.79 -0.42
C VAL A 45 4.10 4.10 0.23
N SER A 46 4.93 5.15 0.19
CA SER A 46 4.60 6.46 0.75
C SER A 46 3.42 7.13 0.04
N LEU A 47 3.38 7.13 -1.30
CA LEU A 47 2.23 7.60 -2.07
C LEU A 47 0.94 6.87 -1.71
N ARG A 48 1.01 5.55 -1.56
CA ARG A 48 -0.13 4.73 -1.19
C ARG A 48 -0.62 5.04 0.22
N LYS A 49 0.30 5.10 1.19
CA LYS A 49 -0.03 5.47 2.58
C LYS A 49 -0.64 6.86 2.64
N LEU A 50 -0.09 7.83 1.92
CA LEU A 50 -0.63 9.18 1.86
C LEU A 50 -2.06 9.20 1.32
N ARG A 51 -2.33 8.50 0.21
CA ARG A 51 -3.69 8.39 -0.34
C ARG A 51 -4.66 7.74 0.64
N VAL A 52 -4.26 6.66 1.30
CA VAL A 52 -5.08 6.00 2.31
C VAL A 52 -5.39 6.96 3.46
N THR A 53 -4.40 7.70 3.95
CA THR A 53 -4.56 8.69 5.02
C THR A 53 -5.51 9.81 4.60
N LEU A 54 -5.36 10.36 3.38
CA LEU A 54 -6.25 11.42 2.88
C LEU A 54 -7.69 10.95 2.70
N VAL A 55 -7.91 9.68 2.33
CA VAL A 55 -9.25 9.08 2.24
C VAL A 55 -9.82 8.81 3.64
N GLN A 56 -9.03 8.21 4.52
CA GLN A 56 -9.45 7.83 5.87
C GLN A 56 -9.87 9.06 6.70
N PHE A 57 -9.05 10.09 6.66
CA PHE A 57 -9.23 11.30 7.46
C PHE A 57 -9.77 12.49 6.65
N GLY A 58 -10.23 12.25 5.42
CA GLY A 58 -10.82 13.30 4.58
C GLY A 58 -11.88 14.17 5.26
N PRO A 59 -12.82 13.60 6.03
CA PRO A 59 -13.82 14.38 6.77
C PRO A 59 -13.25 15.36 7.80
N LEU A 60 -11.97 15.20 8.21
CA LEU A 60 -11.29 16.11 9.15
C LEU A 60 -10.62 17.29 8.45
N LEU A 61 -10.39 17.19 7.14
CA LEU A 61 -9.50 18.07 6.40
C LEU A 61 -10.29 19.03 5.51
N ARG A 62 -9.95 20.30 5.56
CA ARG A 62 -10.42 21.30 4.60
C ARG A 62 -9.33 21.53 3.56
N LEU A 63 -9.31 20.64 2.55
CA LEU A 63 -8.37 20.72 1.43
C LEU A 63 -8.98 21.55 0.31
N SER A 64 -8.15 22.39 -0.33
CA SER A 64 -8.54 23.08 -1.56
C SER A 64 -8.51 22.12 -2.76
N GLU A 65 -9.26 22.41 -3.83
CA GLU A 65 -9.28 21.62 -5.07
C GLU A 65 -7.90 21.21 -5.61
N PRO A 66 -6.88 22.11 -5.64
CA PRO A 66 -5.55 21.73 -6.07
C PRO A 66 -4.88 20.64 -5.24
N LEU A 67 -5.32 20.42 -3.99
CA LEU A 67 -4.85 19.34 -3.11
C LEU A 67 -5.66 18.04 -3.25
N SER A 68 -6.45 17.91 -4.31
CA SER A 68 -7.12 16.64 -4.66
C SER A 68 -6.12 15.48 -4.84
N CYS A 69 -6.59 14.25 -4.69
CA CYS A 69 -5.74 13.06 -4.87
C CYS A 69 -5.37 12.77 -6.34
N ARG A 70 -5.88 13.51 -7.33
CA ARG A 70 -5.65 13.24 -8.75
C ARG A 70 -4.17 13.19 -9.16
N PRO A 71 -3.32 14.19 -8.80
CA PRO A 71 -1.89 14.13 -9.10
C PRO A 71 -1.19 12.94 -8.47
N LEU A 72 -1.55 12.58 -7.23
CA LEU A 72 -1.00 11.40 -6.54
C LEU A 72 -1.38 10.09 -7.24
N ILE A 73 -2.62 9.98 -7.73
CA ILE A 73 -3.09 8.80 -8.48
C ILE A 73 -2.28 8.65 -9.75
N LYS A 74 -2.09 9.73 -10.53
CA LYS A 74 -1.32 9.72 -11.77
C LYS A 74 0.14 9.35 -11.52
N THR A 75 0.77 9.98 -10.53
CA THR A 75 2.14 9.66 -10.12
C THR A 75 2.26 8.21 -9.66
N GLY A 76 1.35 7.74 -8.81
CA GLY A 76 1.33 6.35 -8.34
C GLY A 76 1.17 5.32 -9.46
N ARG A 77 0.42 5.62 -10.53
CA ARG A 77 0.31 4.75 -11.72
C ARG A 77 1.64 4.68 -12.50
N ARG A 78 2.30 5.82 -12.73
CA ARG A 78 3.58 5.87 -13.46
C ARG A 78 4.71 5.14 -12.73
N LEU A 79 4.89 5.44 -11.44
CA LEU A 79 5.82 4.69 -10.59
C LEU A 79 5.42 3.22 -10.48
N GLY A 80 4.10 2.91 -10.62
CA GLY A 80 3.55 1.58 -10.61
C GLY A 80 4.12 0.70 -11.71
N LEU A 81 4.07 1.16 -12.93
CA LEU A 81 4.52 0.40 -14.09
C LEU A 81 5.98 -0.01 -13.97
N ALA A 82 6.86 0.91 -13.59
CA ALA A 82 8.28 0.59 -13.42
C ALA A 82 8.49 -0.44 -12.29
N ARG A 83 7.82 -0.28 -11.14
CA ARG A 83 7.96 -1.22 -10.03
C ARG A 83 7.38 -2.60 -10.31
N ASP A 84 6.29 -2.67 -11.05
CA ASP A 84 5.68 -3.96 -11.41
C ASP A 84 6.65 -4.75 -12.32
N LEU A 85 7.38 -4.07 -13.21
CA LEU A 85 8.45 -4.66 -14.03
C LEU A 85 9.70 -5.04 -13.21
N ASP A 86 10.11 -4.24 -12.20
CA ASP A 86 11.18 -4.62 -11.26
C ASP A 86 10.84 -5.94 -10.55
N VAL A 87 9.62 -6.08 -10.03
CA VAL A 87 9.17 -7.28 -9.33
C VAL A 87 9.13 -8.48 -10.27
N LEU A 88 8.64 -8.28 -11.49
CA LEU A 88 8.56 -9.32 -12.51
C LEU A 88 9.95 -9.84 -12.89
N GLN A 89 10.90 -8.94 -13.16
CA GLN A 89 12.27 -9.30 -13.49
C GLN A 89 12.98 -10.02 -12.34
N ALA A 90 12.86 -9.51 -11.12
CA ALA A 90 13.44 -10.15 -9.93
C ALA A 90 12.88 -11.57 -9.75
N ARG A 91 11.56 -11.76 -9.92
CA ARG A 91 10.94 -13.08 -9.83
C ARG A 91 11.47 -14.04 -10.88
N LEU A 92 11.51 -13.61 -12.14
CA LEU A 92 12.05 -14.42 -13.22
C LEU A 92 13.51 -14.82 -12.94
N HIS A 93 14.35 -13.84 -12.61
CA HIS A 93 15.78 -14.04 -12.45
C HIS A 93 16.12 -14.86 -11.20
N ASP A 94 15.52 -14.53 -10.04
CA ASP A 94 15.95 -15.06 -8.75
C ASP A 94 15.21 -16.36 -8.38
N GLN A 95 13.99 -16.56 -8.89
CA GLN A 95 13.15 -17.68 -8.48
C GLN A 95 12.89 -18.71 -9.59
N LEU A 96 12.63 -18.28 -10.82
CA LEU A 96 12.17 -19.18 -11.89
C LEU A 96 13.32 -19.68 -12.75
N LEU A 97 14.14 -18.80 -13.32
CA LEU A 97 15.25 -19.20 -14.22
C LEU A 97 16.17 -20.27 -13.63
N PRO A 98 16.52 -20.25 -12.32
CA PRO A 98 17.38 -21.31 -11.76
C PRO A 98 16.75 -22.71 -11.76
N GLN A 99 15.44 -22.82 -11.97
CA GLN A 99 14.70 -24.08 -11.96
C GLN A 99 14.38 -24.60 -13.37
N LEU A 100 14.77 -23.84 -14.43
CA LEU A 100 14.43 -24.17 -15.80
C LEU A 100 15.55 -24.91 -16.52
N PRO A 101 15.22 -25.78 -17.48
CA PRO A 101 16.18 -26.35 -18.42
C PRO A 101 16.84 -25.26 -19.28
N VAL A 102 18.08 -25.50 -19.70
CA VAL A 102 18.84 -24.55 -20.53
C VAL A 102 18.07 -24.13 -21.78
N ALA A 103 17.38 -25.05 -22.44
CA ALA A 103 16.59 -24.77 -23.63
C ALA A 103 15.47 -23.75 -23.37
N GLU A 104 14.74 -23.84 -22.24
CA GLU A 104 13.72 -22.87 -21.89
C GLU A 104 14.32 -21.51 -21.49
N VAL A 105 15.49 -21.51 -20.82
CA VAL A 105 16.23 -20.29 -20.50
C VAL A 105 16.66 -19.55 -21.76
N GLU A 106 17.12 -20.26 -22.80
CA GLU A 106 17.50 -19.68 -24.10
C GLU A 106 16.30 -19.07 -24.80
N LEU A 107 15.15 -19.76 -24.83
CA LEU A 107 13.89 -19.25 -25.40
C LEU A 107 13.38 -18.01 -24.68
N LEU A 108 13.66 -17.85 -23.38
CA LEU A 108 13.27 -16.68 -22.59
C LEU A 108 14.17 -15.46 -22.81
N GLN A 109 15.36 -15.60 -23.39
CA GLN A 109 16.29 -14.47 -23.55
C GLN A 109 15.73 -13.26 -24.30
N PRO A 110 14.95 -13.42 -25.40
CA PRO A 110 14.30 -12.29 -26.06
C PRO A 110 13.29 -11.57 -25.15
N VAL A 111 12.48 -12.34 -24.40
CA VAL A 111 11.48 -11.81 -23.45
C VAL A 111 12.16 -11.03 -22.34
N LEU A 112 13.25 -11.57 -21.75
CA LEU A 112 14.02 -10.89 -20.71
C LEU A 112 14.63 -9.57 -21.22
N ARG A 113 15.12 -9.54 -22.47
CA ARG A 113 15.61 -8.30 -23.08
C ARG A 113 14.50 -7.28 -23.28
N GLN A 114 13.33 -7.73 -23.70
CA GLN A 114 12.16 -6.85 -23.89
C GLN A 114 11.67 -6.28 -22.55
N LEU A 115 11.55 -7.08 -21.51
CA LEU A 115 11.17 -6.63 -20.16
C LEU A 115 12.15 -5.58 -19.61
N ARG A 116 13.45 -5.72 -19.86
CA ARG A 116 14.45 -4.70 -19.47
C ARG A 116 14.23 -3.38 -20.22
N ARG A 117 13.92 -3.41 -21.51
CA ARG A 117 13.60 -2.21 -22.31
C ARG A 117 12.34 -1.53 -21.79
N GLU A 118 11.28 -2.30 -21.54
CA GLU A 118 10.02 -1.81 -20.99
C GLU A 118 10.21 -1.17 -19.61
N ARG A 119 11.02 -1.81 -18.74
CA ARG A 119 11.38 -1.26 -17.44
C ARG A 119 12.07 0.09 -17.57
N HIS A 120 13.04 0.20 -18.46
CA HIS A 120 13.75 1.45 -18.69
C HIS A 120 12.81 2.56 -19.20
N GLN A 121 11.93 2.25 -20.15
CA GLN A 121 10.92 3.19 -20.65
C GLN A 121 9.93 3.60 -19.53
N ALA A 122 9.43 2.65 -18.76
CA ALA A 122 8.52 2.90 -17.65
C ALA A 122 9.16 3.78 -16.58
N HIS A 123 10.45 3.58 -16.29
CA HIS A 123 11.20 4.43 -15.37
C HIS A 123 11.38 5.85 -15.94
N GLY A 124 11.70 6.01 -17.23
CA GLY A 124 11.75 7.32 -17.89
C GLY A 124 10.45 8.08 -17.72
N LEU A 125 9.30 7.43 -17.96
CA LEU A 125 7.97 8.03 -17.76
C LEU A 125 7.67 8.37 -16.28
N ALA A 126 8.20 7.59 -15.34
CA ALA A 126 8.10 7.89 -13.92
C ALA A 126 8.93 9.14 -13.56
N CYS A 127 10.16 9.25 -14.06
CA CYS A 127 11.02 10.41 -13.88
C CYS A 127 10.39 11.70 -14.45
N GLU A 128 9.83 11.64 -15.66
CA GLU A 128 9.08 12.75 -16.24
C GLU A 128 7.92 13.18 -15.35
N GLN A 129 7.16 12.21 -14.82
CA GLN A 129 6.02 12.51 -13.95
C GLN A 129 6.47 13.20 -12.65
N LEU A 130 7.61 12.81 -12.07
CA LEU A 130 8.16 13.42 -10.85
C LEU A 130 8.69 14.86 -11.11
N ARG A 131 9.06 15.18 -12.33
CA ARG A 131 9.50 16.53 -12.73
C ARG A 131 8.36 17.44 -13.20
N ARG A 132 7.13 16.91 -13.36
CA ARG A 132 5.99 17.71 -13.83
C ARG A 132 5.58 18.78 -12.83
N ALA A 133 5.31 19.98 -13.33
CA ALA A 133 4.82 21.10 -12.53
C ALA A 133 3.56 20.76 -11.71
N SER A 134 2.68 19.89 -12.24
CA SER A 134 1.47 19.44 -11.52
C SER A 134 1.79 18.62 -10.27
N TYR A 135 2.83 17.77 -10.29
CA TYR A 135 3.26 17.01 -9.12
C TYR A 135 4.02 17.89 -8.12
N LEU A 136 4.99 18.66 -8.61
CA LEU A 136 5.79 19.56 -7.77
C LEU A 136 4.94 20.66 -7.13
N GLY A 137 4.00 21.23 -7.90
CA GLY A 137 3.03 22.21 -7.40
C GLY A 137 2.11 21.64 -6.34
N TRP A 138 1.63 20.40 -6.53
CA TRP A 138 0.85 19.70 -5.52
C TRP A 138 1.66 19.52 -4.23
N LEU A 139 2.90 19.06 -4.35
CA LEU A 139 3.80 18.83 -3.20
C LEU A 139 4.06 20.14 -2.43
N ALA A 140 4.38 21.22 -3.14
CA ALA A 140 4.60 22.54 -2.55
C ALA A 140 3.34 23.10 -1.87
N GLN A 141 2.15 22.89 -2.45
CA GLN A 141 0.88 23.28 -1.85
C GLN A 141 0.55 22.48 -0.60
N MET A 142 0.80 21.16 -0.62
CA MET A 142 0.60 20.30 0.55
C MET A 142 1.55 20.70 1.69
N GLN A 143 2.80 21.03 1.38
CA GLN A 143 3.76 21.54 2.35
C GLN A 143 3.30 22.87 2.97
N ARG A 144 2.77 23.79 2.15
CA ARG A 144 2.18 25.06 2.65
C ARG A 144 0.96 24.82 3.53
N TRP A 145 0.06 23.90 3.12
CA TRP A 145 -1.11 23.55 3.91
C TRP A 145 -0.72 22.94 5.26
N LEU A 146 0.31 22.09 5.32
CA LEU A 146 0.81 21.49 6.56
C LEU A 146 1.37 22.51 7.57
N ARG A 147 1.79 23.70 7.13
CA ARG A 147 2.23 24.79 8.06
C ARG A 147 1.05 25.44 8.78
N HIS A 148 -0.10 25.55 8.11
CA HIS A 148 -1.31 26.16 8.64
C HIS A 148 -2.53 25.32 8.22
N PRO A 149 -2.70 24.11 8.82
CA PRO A 149 -3.73 23.19 8.39
C PRO A 149 -5.12 23.75 8.72
N ARG A 150 -6.01 23.74 7.73
CA ARG A 150 -7.42 24.06 7.92
C ARG A 150 -8.17 22.77 8.18
N LEU A 151 -8.84 22.71 9.32
CA LEU A 151 -9.52 21.51 9.82
C LEU A 151 -11.00 21.77 10.04
N THR A 152 -11.78 20.67 10.09
CA THR A 152 -13.17 20.70 10.51
C THR A 152 -13.28 20.63 12.03
N PRO A 153 -14.44 20.96 12.64
CA PRO A 153 -14.63 20.80 14.08
C PRO A 153 -14.33 19.39 14.59
N LEU A 154 -14.69 18.35 13.83
CA LEU A 154 -14.44 16.94 14.17
C LEU A 154 -12.94 16.62 14.36
N ALA A 155 -12.04 17.39 13.75
CA ALA A 155 -10.61 17.20 13.91
C ALA A 155 -10.10 17.54 15.32
N HIS A 156 -10.84 18.39 16.05
CA HIS A 156 -10.49 18.81 17.42
C HIS A 156 -11.02 17.85 18.48
N GLU A 157 -11.88 16.91 18.09
CA GLU A 157 -12.40 15.88 18.99
C GLU A 157 -11.31 14.90 19.42
N PRO A 158 -11.41 14.33 20.65
CA PRO A 158 -10.46 13.35 21.15
C PRO A 158 -10.40 12.11 20.28
N LEU A 159 -9.21 11.74 19.83
CA LEU A 159 -9.00 10.58 18.95
C LEU A 159 -9.54 9.27 19.57
N ALA A 160 -9.42 9.10 20.89
CA ALA A 160 -9.87 7.91 21.59
C ALA A 160 -11.36 7.60 21.36
N ASP A 161 -12.17 8.63 21.21
CA ASP A 161 -13.62 8.49 21.08
C ASP A 161 -14.03 8.13 19.64
N TRP A 162 -13.20 8.45 18.66
CA TRP A 162 -13.49 8.30 17.23
C TRP A 162 -12.71 7.18 16.53
N LEU A 163 -11.61 6.72 17.13
CA LEU A 163 -10.73 5.74 16.46
C LEU A 163 -11.43 4.42 16.07
N PRO A 164 -12.31 3.84 16.90
CA PRO A 164 -13.08 2.67 16.49
C PRO A 164 -13.96 2.94 15.28
N GLN A 165 -14.64 4.08 15.23
CA GLN A 165 -15.55 4.46 14.15
C GLN A 165 -14.81 4.60 12.82
N TRP A 166 -13.59 5.16 12.81
CA TRP A 166 -12.78 5.25 11.60
C TRP A 166 -12.44 3.90 10.97
N GLN A 167 -12.44 2.82 11.76
CA GLN A 167 -12.13 1.47 11.28
C GLN A 167 -13.39 0.68 10.90
N LEU A 168 -14.51 0.91 11.59
CA LEU A 168 -15.74 0.12 11.44
C LEU A 168 -16.31 0.16 10.03
N VAL A 169 -16.35 1.32 9.41
CA VAL A 169 -16.92 1.51 8.06
C VAL A 169 -16.25 0.60 7.03
N TRP A 170 -14.92 0.51 7.08
CA TRP A 170 -14.13 -0.25 6.11
C TRP A 170 -14.13 -1.75 6.41
N LEU A 171 -14.09 -2.12 7.66
CA LEU A 171 -14.12 -3.52 8.08
C LEU A 171 -15.46 -4.18 7.76
N SER A 172 -16.58 -3.47 7.94
CA SER A 172 -17.90 -4.02 7.60
C SER A 172 -18.01 -4.38 6.12
N THR A 173 -17.58 -3.49 5.22
CA THR A 173 -17.60 -3.75 3.75
C THR A 173 -16.64 -4.85 3.35
N LEU A 174 -15.48 -4.95 4.01
CA LEU A 174 -14.50 -5.99 3.75
C LEU A 174 -15.06 -7.39 4.05
N PHE A 175 -15.66 -7.59 5.23
CA PHE A 175 -16.11 -8.90 5.67
C PHE A 175 -17.37 -9.41 4.94
N VAL A 176 -18.15 -8.56 4.29
CA VAL A 176 -19.29 -8.98 3.45
C VAL A 176 -18.91 -9.25 1.99
N HIS A 177 -17.65 -9.09 1.61
CA HIS A 177 -17.22 -9.26 0.22
C HIS A 177 -17.40 -10.72 -0.26
N PRO A 178 -18.04 -10.98 -1.43
CA PRO A 178 -18.37 -12.33 -1.86
C PRO A 178 -17.17 -13.24 -2.11
N ALA A 179 -16.03 -12.68 -2.51
CA ALA A 179 -14.82 -13.45 -2.82
C ALA A 179 -14.21 -14.20 -1.61
N TRP A 180 -14.64 -13.91 -0.39
CA TRP A 180 -14.27 -14.72 0.79
C TRP A 180 -14.73 -16.19 0.70
N ARG A 181 -15.83 -16.43 -0.03
CA ARG A 181 -16.50 -17.75 -0.13
C ARG A 181 -16.21 -18.49 -1.41
N PHE A 182 -15.26 -18.03 -2.23
CA PHE A 182 -14.92 -18.73 -3.46
C PHE A 182 -14.18 -20.03 -3.17
N GLU A 183 -14.70 -21.13 -3.68
CA GLU A 183 -14.06 -22.44 -3.60
C GLU A 183 -13.07 -22.66 -4.74
N GLN A 184 -13.30 -22.04 -5.88
CA GLN A 184 -12.50 -22.16 -7.11
C GLN A 184 -12.47 -20.85 -7.89
N LEU A 185 -11.42 -20.66 -8.69
CA LEU A 185 -11.24 -19.51 -9.58
C LEU A 185 -11.38 -19.91 -11.04
N ARG A 186 -12.54 -20.36 -11.44
CA ARG A 186 -12.79 -20.85 -12.82
C ARG A 186 -13.17 -19.73 -13.80
N LYS A 187 -13.80 -18.66 -13.32
CA LYS A 187 -14.36 -17.59 -14.16
C LYS A 187 -13.56 -16.30 -14.00
N GLU A 188 -13.35 -15.56 -15.08
CA GLU A 188 -12.66 -14.27 -15.05
C GLU A 188 -13.31 -13.29 -14.06
N ARG A 189 -14.65 -13.26 -14.01
CA ARG A 189 -15.39 -12.47 -13.00
C ARG A 189 -15.01 -12.79 -11.56
N GLN A 190 -14.68 -14.06 -11.24
CA GLN A 190 -14.22 -14.44 -9.88
C GLN A 190 -12.82 -13.90 -9.61
N ARG A 191 -11.94 -13.89 -10.60
CA ARG A 191 -10.59 -13.30 -10.50
C ARG A 191 -10.67 -11.80 -10.29
N GLU A 192 -11.54 -11.09 -11.00
CA GLU A 192 -11.81 -9.66 -10.81
C GLU A 192 -12.32 -9.36 -9.40
N GLN A 193 -13.25 -10.15 -8.89
CA GLN A 193 -13.77 -10.01 -7.52
C GLN A 193 -12.70 -10.30 -6.46
N LEU A 194 -11.86 -11.31 -6.66
CA LEU A 194 -10.74 -11.59 -5.77
C LEU A 194 -9.72 -10.44 -5.78
N HIS A 195 -9.45 -9.85 -6.94
CA HIS A 195 -8.63 -8.65 -7.06
C HIS A 195 -9.25 -7.44 -6.35
N ALA A 196 -10.58 -7.29 -6.39
CA ALA A 196 -11.29 -6.26 -5.63
C ALA A 196 -11.15 -6.50 -4.11
N LEU A 197 -11.31 -7.74 -3.65
CA LEU A 197 -11.07 -8.11 -2.24
C LEU A 197 -9.63 -7.81 -1.81
N ARG A 198 -8.63 -8.17 -2.63
CA ARG A 198 -7.22 -7.82 -2.37
C ARG A 198 -7.02 -6.32 -2.17
N LYS A 199 -7.67 -5.48 -3.00
CA LYS A 199 -7.61 -4.02 -2.84
C LYS A 199 -8.22 -3.57 -1.52
N GLN A 200 -9.35 -4.16 -1.10
CA GLN A 200 -9.99 -3.84 0.18
C GLN A 200 -9.15 -4.28 1.38
N ILE A 201 -8.61 -5.51 1.37
CA ILE A 201 -7.69 -5.99 2.42
C ILE A 201 -6.47 -5.06 2.55
N LYS A 202 -5.89 -4.67 1.42
CA LYS A 202 -4.76 -3.74 1.39
C LYS A 202 -5.13 -2.37 1.96
N MET A 203 -6.32 -1.85 1.66
CA MET A 203 -6.82 -0.60 2.22
C MET A 203 -7.01 -0.72 3.73
N ALA A 204 -7.72 -1.74 4.20
CA ALA A 204 -7.95 -2.00 5.62
C ALA A 204 -6.63 -2.13 6.40
N ARG A 205 -5.65 -2.87 5.86
CA ARG A 205 -4.33 -3.00 6.47
C ARG A 205 -3.64 -1.65 6.65
N TYR A 206 -3.60 -0.80 5.61
CA TYR A 206 -2.96 0.52 5.72
C TYR A 206 -3.68 1.45 6.69
N GLN A 207 -5.00 1.37 6.77
CA GLN A 207 -5.77 2.16 7.72
C GLN A 207 -5.50 1.73 9.17
N LEU A 208 -5.41 0.42 9.42
CA LEU A 208 -4.99 -0.10 10.72
C LEU A 208 -3.53 0.26 11.02
N ASP A 209 -2.63 0.16 10.04
CA ASP A 209 -1.22 0.56 10.19
C ASP A 209 -1.08 2.05 10.57
N ASN A 210 -1.92 2.93 10.05
CA ASN A 210 -1.95 4.35 10.43
C ASN A 210 -2.20 4.52 11.94
N CYS A 211 -2.98 3.63 12.52
CA CYS A 211 -3.35 3.68 13.93
C CYS A 211 -2.53 2.71 14.81
N LYS A 212 -1.62 1.91 14.23
CA LYS A 212 -0.88 0.84 14.90
C LYS A 212 -0.25 1.22 16.25
N PRO A 213 0.37 2.40 16.43
CA PRO A 213 0.92 2.80 17.73
C PRO A 213 -0.13 2.88 18.84
N LEU A 214 -1.39 3.13 18.47
CA LEU A 214 -2.52 3.36 19.36
C LEU A 214 -3.32 2.08 19.62
N LEU A 215 -3.12 1.03 18.81
CA LEU A 215 -3.85 -0.23 18.87
C LEU A 215 -3.27 -1.18 19.92
N GLY A 216 -4.13 -1.96 20.54
CA GLY A 216 -3.77 -3.01 21.45
C GLY A 216 -3.17 -4.24 20.77
N ARG A 217 -2.79 -5.24 21.59
CA ARG A 217 -2.13 -6.47 21.10
C ARG A 217 -3.00 -7.21 20.07
N ARG A 218 -4.31 -7.39 20.37
CA ARG A 218 -5.24 -8.13 19.51
C ARG A 218 -5.42 -7.44 18.15
N SER A 219 -5.64 -6.13 18.13
CA SER A 219 -5.77 -5.37 16.88
C SER A 219 -4.48 -5.36 16.05
N ARG A 220 -3.30 -5.39 16.69
CA ARG A 220 -2.02 -5.53 15.99
C ARG A 220 -1.85 -6.91 15.37
N GLN A 221 -2.37 -7.96 16.01
CA GLN A 221 -2.40 -9.31 15.43
C GLN A 221 -3.25 -9.34 14.15
N ALA A 222 -4.39 -8.64 14.13
CA ALA A 222 -5.19 -8.50 12.92
C ALA A 222 -4.42 -7.83 11.76
N ILE A 223 -3.56 -6.84 12.04
CA ILE A 223 -2.69 -6.25 11.01
C ILE A 223 -1.76 -7.29 10.39
N ALA A 224 -1.19 -8.19 11.20
CA ALA A 224 -0.33 -9.25 10.71
C ALA A 224 -1.10 -10.24 9.82
N VAL A 225 -2.32 -10.60 10.21
CA VAL A 225 -3.21 -11.45 9.39
C VAL A 225 -3.55 -10.77 8.06
N PHE A 226 -3.94 -9.49 8.07
CA PHE A 226 -4.19 -8.75 6.82
C PHE A 226 -2.93 -8.61 5.95
N LYS A 227 -1.75 -8.54 6.56
CA LYS A 227 -0.49 -8.54 5.82
C LYS A 227 -0.29 -9.88 5.11
N GLN A 228 -0.46 -11.00 5.80
CA GLN A 228 -0.37 -12.34 5.22
C GLN A 228 -1.39 -12.54 4.09
N MET A 229 -2.64 -12.13 4.28
CA MET A 229 -3.66 -12.15 3.23
C MET A 229 -3.25 -11.34 2.00
N GLN A 230 -2.73 -10.15 2.22
CA GLN A 230 -2.26 -9.28 1.13
C GLN A 230 -1.08 -9.90 0.38
N GLU A 231 -0.18 -10.57 1.05
CA GLU A 231 0.97 -11.26 0.48
C GLU A 231 0.51 -12.43 -0.40
N LEU A 232 -0.35 -13.31 0.10
CA LEU A 232 -0.89 -14.45 -0.65
C LEU A 232 -1.67 -14.01 -1.90
N LEU A 233 -2.61 -13.07 -1.75
CA LEU A 233 -3.35 -12.55 -2.90
C LEU A 233 -2.48 -11.70 -3.83
N GLY A 234 -1.39 -11.15 -3.31
CA GLY A 234 -0.37 -10.47 -4.10
C GLY A 234 0.36 -11.45 -4.99
N GLU A 235 0.87 -12.50 -4.38
CA GLU A 235 1.58 -13.59 -5.04
C GLU A 235 0.74 -14.22 -6.17
N LEU A 236 -0.51 -14.59 -5.86
CA LEU A 236 -1.43 -15.15 -6.85
C LEU A 236 -1.66 -14.20 -8.04
N ASN A 237 -1.88 -12.90 -7.78
CA ASN A 237 -2.04 -11.91 -8.84
C ASN A 237 -0.75 -11.74 -9.67
N ASP A 238 0.42 -11.77 -9.04
CA ASP A 238 1.68 -11.54 -9.71
C ASP A 238 2.07 -12.74 -10.61
N LEU A 239 1.72 -13.98 -10.21
CA LEU A 239 1.82 -15.18 -11.05
C LEU A 239 0.93 -15.06 -12.31
N GLN A 240 -0.32 -14.64 -12.13
CA GLN A 240 -1.26 -14.46 -13.24
C GLN A 240 -0.83 -13.35 -14.21
N VAL A 241 -0.28 -12.25 -13.68
CA VAL A 241 0.26 -11.16 -14.51
C VAL A 241 1.48 -11.64 -15.30
N LEU A 242 2.36 -12.42 -14.66
CA LEU A 242 3.52 -13.01 -15.33
C LEU A 242 3.09 -13.96 -16.45
N GLN A 243 2.17 -14.87 -16.19
CA GLN A 243 1.67 -15.81 -17.21
C GLN A 243 1.13 -15.06 -18.41
N ARG A 244 0.26 -14.06 -18.22
CA ARG A 244 -0.27 -13.25 -19.33
C ARG A 244 0.84 -12.51 -20.10
N ALA A 245 1.79 -11.92 -19.39
CA ALA A 245 2.90 -11.20 -20.04
C ALA A 245 3.79 -12.14 -20.88
N LEU A 246 3.94 -13.39 -20.48
CA LEU A 246 4.67 -14.39 -21.24
C LEU A 246 3.85 -14.86 -22.45
N ASP A 247 2.56 -15.17 -22.28
CA ASP A 247 1.67 -15.56 -23.38
C ASP A 247 1.60 -14.48 -24.48
N ASP A 248 1.63 -13.19 -24.11
CA ASP A 248 1.62 -12.06 -25.05
C ASP A 248 2.93 -11.91 -25.85
N GLN A 249 4.05 -12.46 -25.37
CA GLN A 249 5.38 -12.26 -25.97
C GLN A 249 5.97 -13.51 -26.63
N LEU A 250 5.39 -14.67 -26.38
CA LEU A 250 5.83 -15.93 -26.98
C LEU A 250 5.20 -16.13 -28.36
N PRO A 251 5.93 -16.73 -29.32
CA PRO A 251 5.37 -17.03 -30.63
C PRO A 251 4.28 -18.14 -30.61
N GLY A 252 4.33 -19.01 -29.63
CA GLY A 252 3.37 -20.07 -29.36
C GLY A 252 2.74 -19.94 -27.98
N ALA A 253 2.06 -20.99 -27.53
CA ALA A 253 1.47 -21.00 -26.20
C ALA A 253 2.54 -21.31 -25.14
N LEU A 254 2.46 -20.66 -23.98
CA LEU A 254 3.40 -20.88 -22.86
C LEU A 254 3.53 -22.37 -22.49
N ALA A 255 2.41 -23.11 -22.54
CA ALA A 255 2.39 -24.55 -22.23
C ALA A 255 3.20 -25.42 -23.21
N SER A 256 3.29 -25.03 -24.48
CA SER A 256 4.04 -25.75 -25.51
C SER A 256 5.50 -25.33 -25.58
N ASP A 257 5.76 -24.03 -25.48
CA ASP A 257 7.09 -23.47 -25.69
C ASP A 257 7.97 -23.58 -24.42
N LEU A 258 7.35 -23.45 -23.23
CA LEU A 258 8.01 -23.43 -21.93
C LEU A 258 7.25 -24.32 -20.91
N PRO A 259 7.18 -25.65 -21.14
CA PRO A 259 6.37 -26.56 -20.32
C PRO A 259 6.80 -26.62 -18.86
N GLN A 260 8.10 -26.56 -18.56
CA GLN A 260 8.59 -26.55 -17.18
C GLN A 260 8.22 -25.25 -16.47
N LEU A 261 8.40 -24.09 -17.11
CA LEU A 261 7.98 -22.81 -16.56
C LEU A 261 6.48 -22.77 -16.33
N HIS A 262 5.69 -23.23 -17.29
CA HIS A 262 4.23 -23.31 -17.16
C HIS A 262 3.84 -24.19 -15.96
N GLY A 263 4.47 -25.35 -15.79
CA GLY A 263 4.27 -26.22 -14.62
C GLY A 263 4.57 -25.53 -13.30
N LEU A 264 5.69 -24.80 -13.20
CA LEU A 264 6.04 -24.03 -12.00
C LEU A 264 5.03 -22.93 -11.68
N LEU A 265 4.52 -22.23 -12.69
CA LEU A 265 3.51 -21.18 -12.49
C LEU A 265 2.19 -21.77 -11.99
N LEU A 266 1.72 -22.87 -12.57
CA LEU A 266 0.51 -23.56 -12.12
C LEU A 266 0.63 -24.09 -10.69
N GLN A 267 1.78 -24.71 -10.34
CA GLN A 267 2.04 -25.18 -8.98
C GLN A 267 2.04 -24.02 -7.97
N GLY A 268 2.66 -22.89 -8.35
CA GLY A 268 2.66 -21.68 -7.53
C GLY A 268 1.25 -21.11 -7.32
N GLU A 269 0.42 -21.07 -8.38
CA GLU A 269 -0.97 -20.62 -8.28
C GLU A 269 -1.79 -21.53 -7.35
N ASP A 270 -1.70 -22.85 -7.53
CA ASP A 270 -2.42 -23.82 -6.69
C ASP A 270 -2.00 -23.72 -5.24
N HIS A 271 -0.70 -23.62 -4.98
CA HIS A 271 -0.18 -23.45 -3.62
C HIS A 271 -0.70 -22.19 -2.94
N CYS A 272 -0.60 -21.03 -3.61
CA CYS A 272 -1.12 -19.77 -3.10
C CYS A 272 -2.64 -19.81 -2.89
N TRP A 273 -3.37 -20.46 -3.80
CA TRP A 273 -4.81 -20.60 -3.70
C TRP A 273 -5.24 -21.45 -2.51
N GLN A 274 -4.58 -22.57 -2.27
CA GLN A 274 -4.85 -23.45 -1.12
C GLN A 274 -4.58 -22.74 0.20
N GLN A 275 -3.43 -22.04 0.31
CA GLN A 275 -3.10 -21.25 1.49
C GLN A 275 -4.11 -20.12 1.73
N TRP A 276 -4.50 -19.42 0.66
CA TRP A 276 -5.53 -18.40 0.72
C TRP A 276 -6.86 -18.96 1.24
N ARG A 277 -7.32 -20.10 0.71
CA ARG A 277 -8.58 -20.73 1.13
C ARG A 277 -8.57 -21.07 2.62
N THR A 278 -7.50 -21.67 3.10
CA THR A 278 -7.34 -22.03 4.52
C THR A 278 -7.42 -20.77 5.40
N LEU A 279 -6.71 -19.72 5.01
CA LEU A 279 -6.72 -18.46 5.74
C LEU A 279 -8.08 -17.75 5.64
N ALA A 280 -8.71 -17.75 4.48
CA ALA A 280 -10.02 -17.16 4.27
C ALA A 280 -11.12 -17.85 5.10
N GLN A 281 -11.14 -19.17 5.14
CA GLN A 281 -12.09 -19.94 5.97
C GLN A 281 -12.00 -19.60 7.44
N SER A 282 -10.78 -19.42 7.97
CA SER A 282 -10.57 -19.06 9.38
C SER A 282 -10.99 -17.62 9.71
N GLN A 283 -10.84 -16.70 8.75
CA GLN A 283 -11.01 -15.25 8.96
C GLN A 283 -12.33 -14.68 8.43
N ALA A 284 -13.00 -15.34 7.50
CA ALA A 284 -14.27 -14.89 6.93
C ALA A 284 -15.48 -15.19 7.81
N SER A 285 -15.27 -15.65 9.04
CA SER A 285 -16.35 -15.97 9.98
C SER A 285 -16.89 -14.71 10.67
N SER A 286 -18.18 -14.76 11.03
CA SER A 286 -18.78 -13.72 11.88
C SER A 286 -18.05 -13.59 13.21
N GLN A 287 -17.53 -14.69 13.75
CA GLN A 287 -16.76 -14.71 14.98
C GLN A 287 -15.45 -13.91 14.86
N ALA A 288 -14.68 -14.10 13.78
CA ALA A 288 -13.44 -13.35 13.54
C ALA A 288 -13.73 -11.83 13.39
N TYR A 289 -14.81 -11.49 12.70
CA TYR A 289 -15.27 -10.11 12.60
C TYR A 289 -15.61 -9.52 13.97
N GLN A 290 -16.43 -10.22 14.78
CA GLN A 290 -16.81 -9.77 16.13
C GLN A 290 -15.60 -9.65 17.06
N GLN A 291 -14.65 -10.59 16.98
CA GLN A 291 -13.41 -10.51 17.75
C GLN A 291 -12.58 -9.27 17.40
N LEU A 292 -12.47 -8.95 16.10
CA LEU A 292 -11.76 -7.75 15.66
C LEU A 292 -12.48 -6.46 16.09
N LEU A 293 -13.81 -6.41 15.94
CA LEU A 293 -14.62 -5.29 16.44
C LEU A 293 -14.46 -5.11 17.94
N GLY A 294 -14.59 -6.18 18.72
CA GLY A 294 -14.39 -6.15 20.16
C GLY A 294 -12.99 -5.69 20.54
N ALA A 295 -11.96 -6.14 19.80
CA ALA A 295 -10.59 -5.68 20.02
C ALA A 295 -10.42 -4.18 19.78
N LEU A 296 -11.05 -3.63 18.76
CA LEU A 296 -11.00 -2.20 18.43
C LEU A 296 -11.80 -1.34 19.43
N GLN A 297 -12.92 -1.85 19.93
CA GLN A 297 -13.79 -1.14 20.88
C GLN A 297 -13.28 -1.21 22.31
N HIS A 298 -12.80 -2.38 22.73
CA HIS A 298 -12.44 -2.68 24.13
C HIS A 298 -10.96 -2.54 24.43
N ASP A 299 -10.11 -2.39 23.39
CA ASP A 299 -8.73 -2.06 23.67
C ASP A 299 -8.71 -0.80 24.52
N ARG A 300 -8.00 -0.86 25.65
CA ARG A 300 -7.88 0.23 26.63
C ARG A 300 -7.20 1.46 26.02
N LEU A 301 -7.72 1.88 24.85
CA LEU A 301 -7.24 3.02 24.05
C LEU A 301 -7.15 4.29 24.90
N ARG A 302 -8.16 4.54 25.76
CA ARG A 302 -8.17 5.72 26.66
C ARG A 302 -6.97 5.74 27.61
N ALA A 303 -6.59 4.63 28.19
CA ALA A 303 -5.46 4.57 29.12
C ALA A 303 -4.11 4.65 28.41
N ARG A 304 -3.99 4.07 27.17
CA ARG A 304 -2.79 4.12 26.35
C ARG A 304 -2.58 5.50 25.71
N LEU A 305 -3.63 6.12 25.22
CA LEU A 305 -3.58 7.46 24.63
C LEU A 305 -3.10 8.49 25.67
N ARG A 306 -3.51 8.37 26.93
CA ARG A 306 -3.02 9.23 28.03
C ARG A 306 -1.52 9.04 28.31
N ARG A 307 -0.96 7.82 28.18
CA ARG A 307 0.48 7.54 28.39
C ARG A 307 1.35 7.85 27.17
N GLN A 308 0.82 7.73 25.97
CA GLN A 308 1.56 7.91 24.71
C GLN A 308 1.42 9.31 24.11
N SER A 309 0.45 10.12 24.56
CA SER A 309 0.24 11.47 24.07
C SER A 309 1.49 12.35 24.22
N MET A 310 2.22 12.23 25.32
CA MET A 310 3.48 12.97 25.52
C MET A 310 4.59 12.57 24.53
N ASN A 311 4.72 11.27 24.20
CA ASN A 311 5.78 10.81 23.31
C ASN A 311 5.43 10.97 21.81
N LEU A 312 4.16 10.81 21.44
CA LEU A 312 3.71 11.04 20.07
C LEU A 312 3.63 12.53 19.74
N TYR A 313 3.15 13.36 20.67
CA TYR A 313 3.11 14.82 20.48
C TYR A 313 4.50 15.40 20.33
N SER A 314 5.48 14.95 21.12
CA SER A 314 6.88 15.38 20.98
C SER A 314 7.55 14.88 19.70
N SER A 315 7.19 13.70 19.19
CA SER A 315 7.70 13.16 17.94
C SER A 315 6.99 13.75 16.72
N LEU A 316 5.68 14.00 16.79
CA LEU A 316 4.90 14.67 15.76
C LEU A 316 5.25 16.17 15.68
N HIS A 317 5.40 16.83 16.82
CA HIS A 317 5.83 18.24 16.88
C HIS A 317 7.26 18.41 16.34
N ARG A 318 8.19 17.52 16.69
CA ARG A 318 9.54 17.48 16.09
C ARG A 318 9.50 17.18 14.60
N ALA A 319 8.68 16.21 14.17
CA ALA A 319 8.54 15.87 12.77
C ALA A 319 7.92 17.01 11.93
N VAL A 320 7.04 17.82 12.51
CA VAL A 320 6.34 18.91 11.80
C VAL A 320 7.08 20.24 11.91
N PHE A 321 7.77 20.54 13.01
CA PHE A 321 8.27 21.90 13.30
C PHE A 321 9.79 22.07 13.37
N CYS A 322 10.57 21.06 13.75
CA CYS A 322 12.01 21.23 13.93
C CYS A 322 12.87 21.03 12.67
N ASP A 323 12.49 20.18 11.73
CA ASP A 323 13.32 19.83 10.57
C ASP A 323 13.03 20.61 9.29
N TRP A 324 11.94 21.40 9.25
CA TRP A 324 11.58 22.17 8.06
C TRP A 324 12.53 23.32 7.74
N ARG A 325 13.36 23.76 8.69
CA ARG A 325 14.32 24.84 8.47
C ARG A 325 15.50 24.46 7.57
N MET A 326 15.86 23.16 7.52
CA MET A 326 17.00 22.70 6.71
C MET A 326 16.67 22.36 5.25
N VAL A 327 15.40 22.10 4.93
CA VAL A 327 15.00 21.67 3.57
C VAL A 327 14.70 22.86 2.64
N LEU A 328 14.62 24.08 3.17
CA LEU A 328 14.23 25.29 2.43
C LEU A 328 15.38 26.27 2.17
N GLN A 329 16.63 25.89 2.39
CA GLN A 329 17.75 26.70 1.86
C GLN A 329 17.97 26.30 0.39
N PRO A 330 17.77 27.22 -0.57
CA PRO A 330 18.15 26.97 -1.96
C PRO A 330 19.68 26.89 -2.01
N ARG A 331 20.18 25.78 -2.55
CA ARG A 331 21.53 25.72 -3.10
C ARG A 331 21.48 26.13 -4.53
#